data_52b45c81a2c0d32a50d5c42025b4ce52
#
_entry.id   52b45c81a2c0d32a50d5c42025b4ce52
#
_cell.length_a   1.000
_cell.length_b   1.000
_cell.length_c   1.000
_cell.angle_alpha   90.00
_cell.angle_beta   90.00
_cell.angle_gamma   90.00
#
_symmetry.space_group_name_H-M   'P 1'
#
loop_
_entity.id
_entity.type
_entity.pdbx_description
1 polymer ?
#
loop_
_entity_poly.entity_id
_entity_poly.type
_entity_poly.pdbx_seq_one_letter_code
_entity_poly.pdbx_strand_id
1 'polypeptide(L)'
;MDGKREGLILADPLGISQEAMFIPGPLALLLAMMDGTRDVRAIKTAFDLRTGAALSDSLLTTIVAQLDDALFLENERFTHAYQLVVDDYRSAPCRPSCLAGHVYPADANELSAFMRGHSEAFERKDTGPTEVKGIVSPHIDYARGGPIYAEVWAAAEQAVRDAEL
;
A
#
# COMPACT_ATOMS: atom_id res chain seq x y z
N MET A 1 0.92 -26.19 -24.07
CA MET A 1 0.88 -24.79 -24.48
C MET A 1 0.39 -23.99 -23.28
N ASP A 2 1.34 -23.47 -22.49
CA ASP A 2 1.02 -22.56 -21.38
C ASP A 2 0.59 -21.23 -21.97
N GLY A 3 -0.72 -21.02 -22.06
CA GLY A 3 -1.29 -19.76 -22.47
C GLY A 3 -1.06 -18.71 -21.38
N LYS A 4 0.05 -17.99 -21.43
CA LYS A 4 0.22 -16.78 -20.64
C LYS A 4 -0.99 -15.87 -20.91
N ARG A 5 -1.85 -15.69 -19.91
CA ARG A 5 -2.94 -14.73 -19.99
C ARG A 5 -2.31 -13.34 -19.94
N GLU A 6 -2.23 -12.68 -21.08
CA GLU A 6 -1.83 -11.27 -21.14
C GLU A 6 -2.97 -10.40 -20.63
N GLY A 7 -2.66 -9.48 -19.73
CA GLY A 7 -3.65 -8.58 -19.14
C GLY A 7 -3.02 -7.62 -18.15
N LEU A 8 -3.86 -6.82 -17.51
CA LEU A 8 -3.50 -5.86 -16.47
C LEU A 8 -4.08 -6.31 -15.15
N ILE A 9 -3.40 -5.97 -14.05
CA ILE A 9 -3.98 -6.02 -12.71
C ILE A 9 -4.38 -4.59 -12.33
N LEU A 10 -5.68 -4.40 -12.09
CA LEU A 10 -6.22 -3.18 -11.53
C LEU A 10 -6.25 -3.33 -10.01
N ALA A 11 -5.55 -2.45 -9.31
CA ALA A 11 -5.49 -2.44 -7.85
C ALA A 11 -5.48 -0.99 -7.36
N ASP A 12 -6.09 -0.76 -6.20
CA ASP A 12 -6.13 0.55 -5.57
C ASP A 12 -4.94 0.75 -4.61
N PRO A 13 -3.99 1.65 -4.91
CA PRO A 13 -2.86 1.92 -4.03
C PRO A 13 -3.26 2.61 -2.72
N LEU A 14 -4.45 3.20 -2.63
CA LEU A 14 -4.97 3.85 -1.43
C LEU A 14 -5.67 2.85 -0.50
N GLY A 15 -5.99 1.65 -1.00
CA GLY A 15 -6.65 0.60 -0.22
C GLY A 15 -8.11 0.90 0.13
N ILE A 16 -8.78 1.79 -0.61
CA ILE A 16 -10.24 1.99 -0.49
C ILE A 16 -10.96 0.76 -1.04
N SER A 17 -10.54 0.33 -2.24
CA SER A 17 -10.87 -1.01 -2.74
C SER A 17 -9.93 -2.04 -2.11
N GLN A 18 -10.50 -3.09 -1.53
CA GLN A 18 -9.74 -4.24 -1.02
C GLN A 18 -9.51 -5.32 -2.08
N GLU A 19 -10.02 -5.11 -3.29
CA GLU A 19 -9.98 -6.07 -4.38
C GLU A 19 -8.90 -5.72 -5.40
N ALA A 20 -8.33 -6.75 -6.01
CA ALA A 20 -7.50 -6.63 -7.21
C ALA A 20 -8.19 -7.38 -8.35
N MET A 21 -8.38 -6.72 -9.49
CA MET A 21 -9.07 -7.28 -10.66
C MET A 21 -8.09 -7.57 -11.78
N PHE A 22 -8.14 -8.79 -12.35
CA PHE A 22 -7.43 -9.09 -13.57
C PHE A 22 -8.27 -8.67 -14.79
N ILE A 23 -7.71 -7.80 -15.59
CA ILE A 23 -8.32 -7.28 -16.82
C ILE A 23 -7.64 -7.92 -18.02
N PRO A 24 -8.33 -8.75 -18.81
CA PRO A 24 -7.77 -9.32 -20.04
C PRO A 24 -7.30 -8.23 -21.01
N GLY A 25 -6.19 -8.47 -21.71
CA GLY A 25 -5.56 -7.51 -22.60
C GLY A 25 -6.52 -6.81 -23.59
N PRO A 26 -7.46 -7.51 -24.24
CA PRO A 26 -8.45 -6.88 -25.11
C PRO A 26 -9.33 -5.82 -24.42
N LEU A 27 -9.58 -5.96 -23.10
CA LEU A 27 -10.38 -5.02 -22.32
C LEU A 27 -9.57 -3.85 -21.75
N ALA A 28 -8.23 -3.92 -21.77
CA ALA A 28 -7.39 -2.82 -21.31
C ALA A 28 -7.65 -1.51 -22.06
N LEU A 29 -7.92 -1.61 -23.36
CA LEU A 29 -8.30 -0.44 -24.18
C LEU A 29 -9.64 0.16 -23.75
N LEU A 30 -10.61 -0.68 -23.37
CA LEU A 30 -11.90 -0.22 -22.87
C LEU A 30 -11.73 0.61 -21.60
N LEU A 31 -10.90 0.13 -20.63
CA LEU A 31 -10.59 0.88 -19.43
C LEU A 31 -9.90 2.22 -19.73
N ALA A 32 -8.97 2.23 -20.66
CA ALA A 32 -8.29 3.47 -21.07
C ALA A 32 -9.24 4.52 -21.70
N MET A 33 -10.44 4.11 -22.10
CA MET A 33 -11.47 5.02 -22.60
C MET A 33 -12.41 5.55 -21.52
N MET A 34 -12.34 4.98 -20.28
CA MET A 34 -13.14 5.38 -19.12
C MET A 34 -12.45 6.51 -18.33
N ASP A 35 -12.05 7.56 -19.03
CA ASP A 35 -11.33 8.72 -18.51
C ASP A 35 -12.24 9.87 -18.02
N GLY A 36 -13.54 9.62 -17.93
CA GLY A 36 -14.55 10.62 -17.53
C GLY A 36 -14.95 11.59 -18.66
N THR A 37 -14.33 11.53 -19.84
CA THR A 37 -14.65 12.41 -20.97
C THR A 37 -15.78 11.89 -21.86
N ARG A 38 -16.19 10.64 -21.66
CA ARG A 38 -17.17 9.92 -22.51
C ARG A 38 -18.25 9.28 -21.67
N ASP A 39 -19.46 9.33 -22.17
CA ASP A 39 -20.54 8.48 -21.65
C ASP A 39 -20.40 7.01 -22.13
N VAL A 40 -21.17 6.12 -21.53
CA VAL A 40 -21.13 4.66 -21.81
C VAL A 40 -21.36 4.34 -23.29
N ARG A 41 -22.22 5.10 -23.98
CA ARG A 41 -22.50 4.90 -25.41
C ARG A 41 -21.31 5.33 -26.27
N ALA A 42 -20.71 6.48 -25.94
CA ALA A 42 -19.53 6.97 -26.63
C ALA A 42 -18.32 6.04 -26.42
N ILE A 43 -18.15 5.48 -25.21
CA ILE A 43 -17.11 4.47 -24.92
C ILE A 43 -17.30 3.25 -25.82
N LYS A 44 -18.53 2.69 -25.84
CA LYS A 44 -18.85 1.54 -26.72
C LYS A 44 -18.54 1.83 -28.18
N THR A 45 -19.04 2.94 -28.70
CA THR A 45 -18.82 3.32 -30.09
C THR A 45 -17.33 3.47 -30.41
N ALA A 46 -16.58 4.13 -29.55
CA ALA A 46 -15.13 4.32 -29.73
C ALA A 46 -14.37 2.98 -29.67
N PHE A 47 -14.77 2.08 -28.80
CA PHE A 47 -14.19 0.75 -28.68
C PHE A 47 -14.45 -0.09 -29.94
N ASP A 48 -15.71 -0.15 -30.39
CA ASP A 48 -16.11 -0.90 -31.60
C ASP A 48 -15.37 -0.39 -32.85
N LEU A 49 -15.27 0.93 -33.01
CA LEU A 49 -14.54 1.55 -34.13
C LEU A 49 -13.04 1.26 -34.09
N ARG A 50 -12.42 1.25 -32.91
CA ARG A 50 -10.97 1.09 -32.76
C ARG A 50 -10.52 -0.35 -32.83
N THR A 51 -11.34 -1.29 -32.39
CA THR A 51 -11.01 -2.73 -32.36
C THR A 51 -11.56 -3.50 -33.55
N GLY A 52 -12.57 -2.97 -34.22
CA GLY A 52 -13.34 -3.69 -35.24
C GLY A 52 -14.25 -4.79 -34.65
N ALA A 53 -14.32 -4.90 -33.33
CA ALA A 53 -15.12 -5.90 -32.62
C ALA A 53 -16.37 -5.22 -32.01
N ALA A 54 -17.53 -5.86 -32.12
CA ALA A 54 -18.75 -5.35 -31.53
C ALA A 54 -18.83 -5.73 -30.04
N LEU A 55 -18.70 -4.75 -29.17
CA LEU A 55 -18.92 -4.92 -27.72
C LEU A 55 -20.43 -4.98 -27.44
N SER A 56 -20.92 -6.07 -26.84
CA SER A 56 -22.35 -6.14 -26.48
C SER A 56 -22.69 -5.20 -25.32
N ASP A 57 -23.88 -4.63 -25.32
CA ASP A 57 -24.36 -3.75 -24.27
C ASP A 57 -24.41 -4.48 -22.91
N SER A 58 -24.77 -5.77 -22.91
CA SER A 58 -24.78 -6.60 -21.71
C SER A 58 -23.38 -6.79 -21.11
N LEU A 59 -22.37 -7.03 -21.95
CA LEU A 59 -21.00 -7.17 -21.47
C LEU A 59 -20.47 -5.85 -20.91
N LEU A 60 -20.69 -4.73 -21.60
CA LEU A 60 -20.28 -3.42 -21.12
C LEU A 60 -20.94 -3.07 -19.79
N THR A 61 -22.25 -3.31 -19.66
CA THR A 61 -22.98 -3.11 -18.40
C THR A 61 -22.41 -3.97 -17.27
N THR A 62 -22.08 -5.23 -17.55
CA THR A 62 -21.48 -6.13 -16.56
C THR A 62 -20.10 -5.62 -16.11
N ILE A 63 -19.26 -5.17 -17.05
CA ILE A 63 -17.92 -4.63 -16.72
C ILE A 63 -18.06 -3.37 -15.86
N VAL A 64 -18.93 -2.44 -16.23
CA VAL A 64 -19.16 -1.21 -15.45
C VAL A 64 -19.65 -1.55 -14.06
N ALA A 65 -20.60 -2.48 -13.92
CA ALA A 65 -21.10 -2.90 -12.61
C ALA A 65 -20.02 -3.54 -11.74
N GLN A 66 -19.16 -4.40 -12.31
CA GLN A 66 -18.06 -5.02 -11.58
C GLN A 66 -17.02 -3.98 -11.12
N LEU A 67 -16.70 -3.00 -11.96
CA LEU A 67 -15.79 -1.90 -11.60
C LEU A 67 -16.40 -1.02 -10.49
N ASP A 68 -17.69 -0.76 -10.56
CA ASP A 68 -18.42 0.00 -9.54
C ASP A 68 -18.49 -0.74 -8.22
N ASP A 69 -18.83 -2.02 -8.24
CA ASP A 69 -18.88 -2.88 -7.05
C ASP A 69 -17.53 -2.97 -6.34
N ALA A 70 -16.46 -3.02 -7.12
CA ALA A 70 -15.09 -3.03 -6.62
C ALA A 70 -14.51 -1.63 -6.32
N LEU A 71 -15.31 -0.57 -6.37
CA LEU A 71 -14.90 0.82 -6.07
C LEU A 71 -13.79 1.36 -6.99
N PHE A 72 -13.74 0.94 -8.24
CA PHE A 72 -12.80 1.46 -9.24
C PHE A 72 -13.35 2.60 -10.09
N LEU A 73 -14.61 3.00 -9.88
CA LEU A 73 -15.22 4.14 -10.56
C LEU A 73 -15.37 5.31 -9.58
N GLU A 74 -14.93 6.51 -10.01
CA GLU A 74 -15.08 7.74 -9.24
C GLU A 74 -16.53 8.26 -9.31
N ASN A 75 -17.36 7.81 -8.36
CA ASN A 75 -18.77 8.16 -8.23
C ASN A 75 -19.16 8.35 -6.76
N GLU A 76 -20.45 8.51 -6.47
CA GLU A 76 -20.96 8.69 -5.11
C GLU A 76 -20.63 7.52 -4.18
N ARG A 77 -20.64 6.28 -4.69
CA ARG A 77 -20.32 5.08 -3.92
C ARG A 77 -18.86 5.06 -3.49
N PHE A 78 -17.94 5.35 -4.41
CA PHE A 78 -16.51 5.52 -4.12
C PHE A 78 -16.29 6.68 -3.14
N THR A 79 -16.89 7.83 -3.41
CA THR A 79 -16.75 9.02 -2.56
C THR A 79 -17.21 8.74 -1.13
N HIS A 80 -18.31 8.02 -0.96
CA HIS A 80 -18.79 7.61 0.37
C HIS A 80 -17.81 6.66 1.06
N ALA A 81 -17.32 5.62 0.36
CA ALA A 81 -16.35 4.69 0.92
C ALA A 81 -15.03 5.39 1.31
N TYR A 82 -14.54 6.28 0.46
CA TYR A 82 -13.37 7.11 0.74
C TYR A 82 -13.57 7.98 1.99
N GLN A 83 -14.73 8.64 2.11
CA GLN A 83 -15.03 9.50 3.26
C GLN A 83 -15.07 8.69 4.57
N LEU A 84 -15.62 7.49 4.56
CA LEU A 84 -15.62 6.62 5.74
C LEU A 84 -14.20 6.30 6.20
N VAL A 85 -13.29 5.97 5.29
CA VAL A 85 -11.88 5.69 5.62
C VAL A 85 -11.19 6.93 6.18
N VAL A 86 -11.45 8.12 5.61
CA VAL A 86 -10.90 9.38 6.08
C VAL A 86 -11.43 9.74 7.48
N ASP A 87 -12.71 9.54 7.72
CA ASP A 87 -13.33 9.86 9.02
C ASP A 87 -12.87 8.89 10.10
N ASP A 88 -12.73 7.60 9.79
CA ASP A 88 -12.12 6.60 10.67
C ASP A 88 -10.69 7.00 11.06
N TYR A 89 -9.87 7.31 10.05
CA TYR A 89 -8.49 7.77 10.27
C TYR A 89 -8.40 9.01 11.15
N ARG A 90 -9.29 9.99 10.94
CA ARG A 90 -9.29 11.26 11.70
C ARG A 90 -9.81 11.10 13.12
N SER A 91 -10.75 10.20 13.34
CA SER A 91 -11.35 9.95 14.65
C SER A 91 -10.53 8.98 15.51
N ALA A 92 -9.63 8.22 14.91
CA ALA A 92 -8.80 7.26 15.63
C ALA A 92 -7.89 7.96 16.66
N PRO A 93 -7.80 7.46 17.92
CA PRO A 93 -6.97 8.06 18.97
C PRO A 93 -5.47 7.94 18.68
N CYS A 94 -5.08 6.98 17.84
CA CYS A 94 -3.71 6.79 17.38
C CYS A 94 -3.73 6.06 16.03
N ARG A 95 -2.64 6.20 15.29
CA ARG A 95 -2.42 5.47 14.05
C ARG A 95 -1.90 4.06 14.37
N PRO A 96 -2.62 2.98 14.07
CA PRO A 96 -2.10 1.63 14.25
C PRO A 96 -0.94 1.37 13.29
N SER A 97 -0.01 0.54 13.75
CA SER A 97 1.12 0.12 12.92
C SER A 97 0.65 -0.91 11.88
N CYS A 98 0.72 -0.53 10.59
CA CYS A 98 0.27 -1.39 9.48
C CYS A 98 1.16 -2.62 9.23
N LEU A 99 2.38 -2.64 9.79
CA LEU A 99 3.34 -3.74 9.60
C LEU A 99 3.45 -4.69 10.80
N ALA A 100 2.77 -4.35 11.92
CA ALA A 100 2.72 -5.21 13.08
C ALA A 100 2.03 -6.55 12.76
N GLY A 101 2.65 -7.65 13.17
CA GLY A 101 2.20 -9.00 12.84
C GLY A 101 2.61 -9.51 11.46
N HIS A 102 3.14 -8.64 10.58
CA HIS A 102 3.58 -9.01 9.23
C HIS A 102 5.11 -8.98 9.09
N VAL A 103 5.75 -7.93 9.58
CA VAL A 103 7.20 -7.69 9.44
C VAL A 103 7.91 -7.81 10.78
N TYR A 104 7.22 -7.53 11.88
CA TYR A 104 7.67 -7.67 13.24
C TYR A 104 6.49 -8.07 14.15
N PRO A 105 6.72 -8.65 15.34
CA PRO A 105 5.66 -9.07 16.24
C PRO A 105 4.68 -7.94 16.60
N ALA A 106 3.38 -8.25 16.61
CA ALA A 106 2.33 -7.31 17.02
C ALA A 106 2.21 -7.20 18.56
N ASP A 107 2.48 -8.29 19.28
CA ASP A 107 2.49 -8.29 20.74
C ASP A 107 3.70 -7.52 21.29
N ALA A 108 3.46 -6.65 22.26
CA ALA A 108 4.49 -5.76 22.82
C ALA A 108 5.64 -6.52 23.52
N ASN A 109 5.35 -7.67 24.16
CA ASN A 109 6.36 -8.46 24.85
C ASN A 109 7.21 -9.24 23.84
N GLU A 110 6.57 -9.81 22.82
CA GLU A 110 7.27 -10.49 21.73
C GLU A 110 8.14 -9.51 20.94
N LEU A 111 7.62 -8.31 20.64
CA LEU A 111 8.39 -7.25 19.99
C LEU A 111 9.59 -6.82 20.84
N SER A 112 9.39 -6.65 22.15
CA SER A 112 10.48 -6.30 23.08
C SER A 112 11.55 -7.39 23.15
N ALA A 113 11.15 -8.66 23.13
CA ALA A 113 12.09 -9.78 23.11
C ALA A 113 12.85 -9.85 21.76
N PHE A 114 12.15 -9.65 20.65
CA PHE A 114 12.73 -9.59 19.31
C PHE A 114 13.79 -8.47 19.20
N MET A 115 13.46 -7.26 19.67
CA MET A 115 14.40 -6.13 19.65
C MET A 115 15.59 -6.33 20.57
N ARG A 116 15.39 -6.91 21.79
CA ARG A 116 16.49 -7.28 22.69
C ARG A 116 17.46 -8.27 22.08
N GLY A 117 16.96 -9.27 21.33
CA GLY A 117 17.82 -10.22 20.64
C GLY A 117 18.83 -9.57 19.70
N HIS A 118 18.47 -8.47 19.03
CA HIS A 118 19.41 -7.69 18.23
C HIS A 118 20.40 -6.90 19.07
N SER A 119 19.97 -6.34 20.20
CA SER A 119 20.81 -5.53 21.10
C SER A 119 21.81 -6.38 21.88
N GLU A 120 21.44 -7.59 22.31
CA GLU A 120 22.30 -8.53 23.03
C GLU A 120 23.41 -9.12 22.13
N ALA A 121 23.14 -9.25 20.83
CA ALA A 121 24.13 -9.68 19.85
C ALA A 121 25.18 -8.60 19.53
N PHE A 122 24.96 -7.38 19.99
CA PHE A 122 25.86 -6.25 19.75
C PHE A 122 26.78 -6.02 20.96
N GLU A 123 28.09 -6.26 20.78
CA GLU A 123 29.11 -5.89 21.80
C GLU A 123 29.29 -4.38 21.80
N ARG A 124 28.79 -3.71 22.83
CA ARG A 124 28.92 -2.26 23.00
C ARG A 124 30.40 -1.87 23.05
N LYS A 125 30.90 -1.22 22.01
CA LYS A 125 32.20 -0.54 22.03
C LYS A 125 31.99 0.84 22.63
N ASP A 126 32.69 1.13 23.74
CA ASP A 126 32.60 2.39 24.49
C ASP A 126 33.24 3.59 23.75
N THR A 127 33.03 3.66 22.45
CA THR A 127 33.65 4.66 21.52
C THR A 127 32.61 5.54 20.82
N GLY A 128 31.44 5.68 21.41
CA GLY A 128 30.39 6.55 20.87
C GLY A 128 30.80 8.03 20.90
N PRO A 129 30.29 8.84 19.98
CA PRO A 129 30.54 10.28 19.99
C PRO A 129 30.02 10.90 21.29
N THR A 130 30.76 11.85 21.84
CA THR A 130 30.39 12.57 23.08
C THR A 130 29.21 13.52 22.86
N GLU A 131 28.95 13.89 21.64
CA GLU A 131 27.82 14.77 21.27
C GLU A 131 27.14 14.24 20.00
N VAL A 132 25.87 13.86 20.13
CA VAL A 132 25.03 13.37 19.02
C VAL A 132 24.03 14.46 18.65
N LYS A 133 24.10 14.98 17.44
CA LYS A 133 23.18 16.00 16.90
C LYS A 133 22.05 15.38 16.06
N GLY A 134 22.23 14.16 15.59
CA GLY A 134 21.24 13.45 14.78
C GLY A 134 21.66 12.02 14.53
N ILE A 135 20.71 11.21 14.08
CA ILE A 135 20.89 9.79 13.79
C ILE A 135 20.52 9.54 12.34
N VAL A 136 21.37 8.80 11.63
CA VAL A 136 21.05 8.23 10.32
C VAL A 136 21.09 6.72 10.45
N SER A 137 19.94 6.08 10.22
CA SER A 137 19.75 4.65 10.37
C SER A 137 19.25 4.04 9.05
N PRO A 138 19.53 2.77 8.74
CA PRO A 138 19.00 2.13 7.54
C PRO A 138 17.47 2.16 7.48
N HIS A 139 16.91 2.16 6.27
CA HIS A 139 15.48 1.95 6.04
C HIS A 139 15.28 0.56 5.42
N ILE A 140 15.34 -0.48 6.26
CA ILE A 140 15.23 -1.87 5.86
C ILE A 140 14.47 -2.65 6.96
N ASP A 141 13.99 -3.87 6.67
CA ASP A 141 13.38 -4.71 7.70
C ASP A 141 14.34 -5.08 8.83
N TYR A 142 13.80 -5.34 10.02
CA TYR A 142 14.59 -5.66 11.21
C TYR A 142 15.34 -6.98 11.10
N ALA A 143 14.84 -7.95 10.32
CA ALA A 143 15.51 -9.23 10.14
C ALA A 143 16.90 -9.07 9.49
N ARG A 144 17.04 -8.09 8.58
CA ARG A 144 18.31 -7.80 7.89
C ARG A 144 19.08 -6.66 8.55
N GLY A 145 18.37 -5.63 8.99
CA GLY A 145 18.97 -4.40 9.54
C GLY A 145 19.15 -4.38 11.05
N GLY A 146 18.57 -5.34 11.78
CA GLY A 146 18.55 -5.34 13.26
C GLY A 146 19.89 -5.07 13.94
N PRO A 147 21.00 -5.71 13.57
CA PRO A 147 22.30 -5.44 14.15
C PRO A 147 22.75 -3.98 13.96
N ILE A 148 22.52 -3.39 12.79
CA ILE A 148 22.91 -1.99 12.52
C ILE A 148 22.00 -1.02 13.28
N TYR A 149 20.70 -1.32 13.39
CA TYR A 149 19.79 -0.57 14.26
C TYR A 149 20.26 -0.58 15.70
N ALA A 150 20.60 -1.77 16.24
CA ALA A 150 21.09 -1.89 17.60
C ALA A 150 22.36 -1.06 17.84
N GLU A 151 23.31 -1.08 16.90
CA GLU A 151 24.55 -0.29 16.97
C GLU A 151 24.25 1.22 16.98
N VAL A 152 23.49 1.71 16.02
CA VAL A 152 23.17 3.14 15.87
C VAL A 152 22.44 3.69 17.09
N TRP A 153 21.40 2.96 17.57
CA TRP A 153 20.60 3.40 18.70
C TRP A 153 21.35 3.27 20.04
N ALA A 154 22.20 2.26 20.20
CA ALA A 154 23.06 2.16 21.39
C ALA A 154 24.09 3.29 21.48
N ALA A 155 24.66 3.72 20.34
CA ALA A 155 25.58 4.85 20.28
C ALA A 155 24.90 6.18 20.63
N ALA A 156 23.59 6.32 20.36
CA ALA A 156 22.82 7.54 20.59
C ALA A 156 21.98 7.53 21.87
N GLU A 157 21.97 6.43 22.63
CA GLU A 157 21.04 6.19 23.75
C GLU A 157 20.94 7.37 24.72
N GLN A 158 22.08 7.90 25.18
CA GLN A 158 22.09 8.99 26.14
C GLN A 158 21.53 10.27 25.54
N ALA A 159 21.94 10.62 24.33
CA ALA A 159 21.46 11.82 23.65
C ALA A 159 19.93 11.77 23.36
N VAL A 160 19.41 10.58 23.06
CA VAL A 160 17.96 10.39 22.85
C VAL A 160 17.18 10.53 24.16
N ARG A 161 17.73 10.02 25.28
CA ARG A 161 17.10 10.15 26.62
C ARG A 161 17.08 11.59 27.12
N ASP A 162 18.11 12.38 26.78
CA ASP A 162 18.28 13.77 27.21
C ASP A 162 17.60 14.77 26.24
N ALA A 163 17.07 14.29 25.11
CA ALA A 163 16.37 15.16 24.16
C ALA A 163 15.04 15.65 24.75
N GLU A 164 14.86 16.95 24.74
CA GLU A 164 13.57 17.60 25.03
C GLU A 164 12.70 17.52 23.75
N LEU A 165 11.42 17.08 23.88
CA LEU A 165 10.43 16.98 22.82
C LEU A 165 9.46 18.19 22.85
#